data_fc4069f37b8d054cf667931505e7c448
#
_entry.id   fc4069f37b8d054cf667931505e7c448
#
_cell.length_a   1.000
_cell.length_b   1.000
_cell.length_c   1.000
_cell.angle_alpha   90.00
_cell.angle_beta   90.00
_cell.angle_gamma   90.00
#
_symmetry.space_group_name_H-M   'P 1'
#
loop_
_entity.id
_entity.type
_entity.pdbx_description
1 polymer ?
#
loop_
_entity_poly.entity_id
_entity_poly.type
_entity_poly.pdbx_seq_one_letter_code
_entity_poly.pdbx_strand_id
1 'polypeptide(L)'
;MGSCDMFRKIAGRPTSEDILAKKELILREQEEHRLRLDSVETVRKKLSDSLAVLDSMRLMQDSVVESRDLADASRLSLTSRYYVVIGAFGKASNAERFAAQAESSGYPASLIRYRNGFTAVGICPSDSISEAYRSMMQVRDSGLCPDAWILDNRP
;
A
#
# COMPACT_ATOMS: atom_id res chain seq x y z
N MET A 1 26.51 47.36 -42.05
CA MET A 1 25.20 47.30 -41.39
C MET A 1 25.22 47.87 -39.95
N GLY A 2 25.74 49.12 -39.79
CA GLY A 2 25.93 49.67 -38.44
C GLY A 2 25.17 50.97 -38.19
N SER A 3 24.33 51.46 -39.12
CA SER A 3 23.71 52.77 -39.03
C SER A 3 22.49 52.86 -38.11
N CYS A 4 21.79 51.77 -37.88
CA CYS A 4 20.58 51.75 -37.05
C CYS A 4 20.86 51.77 -35.55
N ASP A 5 21.94 51.12 -35.09
CA ASP A 5 22.28 51.02 -33.65
C ASP A 5 22.82 52.32 -33.08
N MET A 6 23.48 53.15 -33.94
CA MET A 6 23.96 54.46 -33.54
C MET A 6 22.81 55.41 -33.21
N PHE A 7 21.73 55.40 -34.00
CA PHE A 7 20.54 56.25 -33.76
C PHE A 7 19.76 55.78 -32.52
N ARG A 8 19.72 54.42 -32.21
CA ARG A 8 19.10 53.88 -31.01
C ARG A 8 19.82 54.30 -29.73
N LYS A 9 21.17 54.35 -29.77
CA LYS A 9 22.01 54.79 -28.65
C LYS A 9 21.79 56.25 -28.30
N ILE A 10 21.64 57.12 -29.30
CA ILE A 10 21.38 58.57 -29.14
C ILE A 10 19.94 58.78 -28.60
N ALA A 11 18.99 57.92 -28.94
CA ALA A 11 17.61 58.06 -28.53
C ALA A 11 17.31 57.34 -27.17
N GLY A 12 18.34 56.84 -26.43
CA GLY A 12 18.16 56.12 -25.15
C GLY A 12 17.41 54.80 -25.27
N ARG A 13 17.35 54.21 -26.48
CA ARG A 13 16.70 52.92 -26.71
C ARG A 13 17.72 51.78 -26.68
N PRO A 14 17.34 50.58 -26.21
CA PRO A 14 18.26 49.45 -26.15
C PRO A 14 18.78 49.08 -27.55
N THR A 15 20.07 48.80 -27.64
CA THR A 15 20.74 48.38 -28.88
C THR A 15 20.34 46.92 -29.23
N SER A 16 20.63 46.49 -30.45
CA SER A 16 20.37 45.12 -30.89
C SER A 16 21.12 44.10 -30.02
N GLU A 17 22.31 44.43 -29.55
CA GLU A 17 23.12 43.61 -28.65
C GLU A 17 22.47 43.51 -27.26
N ASP A 18 21.96 44.62 -26.70
CA ASP A 18 21.27 44.63 -25.41
C ASP A 18 19.99 43.79 -25.44
N ILE A 19 19.26 43.80 -26.56
CA ILE A 19 18.06 42.99 -26.76
C ILE A 19 18.40 41.48 -26.83
N LEU A 20 19.48 41.14 -27.53
CA LEU A 20 19.94 39.74 -27.62
C LEU A 20 20.43 39.22 -26.27
N ALA A 21 21.25 40.01 -25.54
CA ALA A 21 21.71 39.64 -24.20
C ALA A 21 20.55 39.46 -23.23
N LYS A 22 19.56 40.33 -23.27
CA LYS A 22 18.37 40.24 -22.43
C LYS A 22 17.52 39.02 -22.79
N LYS A 23 17.41 38.69 -24.08
CA LYS A 23 16.71 37.50 -24.54
C LYS A 23 17.40 36.20 -24.05
N GLU A 24 18.72 36.16 -24.13
CA GLU A 24 19.52 35.02 -23.66
C GLU A 24 19.40 34.85 -22.15
N LEU A 25 19.41 35.94 -21.37
CA LEU A 25 19.19 35.92 -19.93
C LEU A 25 17.81 35.33 -19.59
N ILE A 26 16.76 35.77 -20.26
CA ILE A 26 15.39 35.26 -20.04
C ILE A 26 15.28 33.76 -20.37
N LEU A 27 15.92 33.34 -21.46
CA LEU A 27 15.92 31.90 -21.82
C LEU A 27 16.64 31.07 -20.77
N ARG A 28 17.76 31.53 -20.22
CA ARG A 28 18.49 30.85 -19.14
C ARG A 28 17.68 30.79 -17.88
N GLU A 29 17.03 31.87 -17.46
CA GLU A 29 16.14 31.86 -16.29
C GLU A 29 14.95 30.91 -16.47
N GLN A 30 14.37 30.85 -17.66
CA GLN A 30 13.29 29.91 -17.97
C GLN A 30 13.76 28.47 -17.89
N GLU A 31 14.95 28.16 -18.36
CA GLU A 31 15.53 26.81 -18.32
C GLU A 31 15.85 26.40 -16.88
N GLU A 32 16.45 27.28 -16.07
CA GLU A 32 16.67 27.03 -14.65
C GLU A 32 15.36 26.83 -13.90
N HIS A 33 14.34 27.59 -14.21
CA HIS A 33 13.02 27.44 -13.59
C HIS A 33 12.39 26.09 -13.95
N ARG A 34 12.50 25.66 -15.21
CA ARG A 34 12.02 24.35 -15.66
C ARG A 34 12.72 23.21 -14.93
N LEU A 35 14.06 23.26 -14.81
CA LEU A 35 14.85 22.26 -14.09
C LEU A 35 14.48 22.20 -12.60
N ARG A 36 14.17 23.33 -11.97
CA ARG A 36 13.67 23.37 -10.60
C ARG A 36 12.30 22.70 -10.47
N LEU A 37 11.38 22.97 -11.39
CA LEU A 37 10.06 22.34 -11.40
C LEU A 37 10.17 20.82 -11.58
N ASP A 38 10.98 20.35 -12.52
CA ASP A 38 11.20 18.91 -12.74
C ASP A 38 11.78 18.22 -11.48
N SER A 39 12.72 18.90 -10.79
CA SER A 39 13.28 18.35 -9.54
C SER A 39 12.26 18.30 -8.41
N VAL A 40 11.40 19.31 -8.26
CA VAL A 40 10.31 19.32 -7.28
C VAL A 40 9.29 18.22 -7.57
N GLU A 41 8.95 18.03 -8.85
CA GLU A 41 8.01 16.97 -9.25
C GLU A 41 8.56 15.58 -8.97
N THR A 42 9.84 15.34 -9.24
CA THR A 42 10.49 14.06 -8.92
C THR A 42 10.53 13.78 -7.43
N VAL A 43 10.81 14.79 -6.59
CA VAL A 43 10.78 14.65 -5.12
C VAL A 43 9.36 14.40 -4.64
N ARG A 44 8.37 15.11 -5.17
CA ARG A 44 6.95 14.90 -4.85
C ARG A 44 6.50 13.49 -5.17
N LYS A 45 6.88 12.96 -6.34
CA LYS A 45 6.55 11.58 -6.74
C LYS A 45 7.17 10.57 -5.79
N LYS A 46 8.46 10.70 -5.47
CA LYS A 46 9.14 9.82 -4.51
C LYS A 46 8.49 9.86 -3.12
N LEU A 47 8.07 11.03 -2.66
CA LEU A 47 7.37 11.18 -1.39
C LEU A 47 6.00 10.50 -1.42
N SER A 48 5.23 10.68 -2.50
CA SER A 48 3.94 10.02 -2.71
C SER A 48 4.08 8.49 -2.71
N ASP A 49 5.08 7.95 -3.43
CA ASP A 49 5.34 6.52 -3.47
C ASP A 49 5.74 5.98 -2.09
N SER A 50 6.56 6.73 -1.33
CA SER A 50 6.94 6.36 0.03
C SER A 50 5.75 6.36 1.00
N LEU A 51 4.85 7.35 0.89
CA LEU A 51 3.63 7.41 1.69
C LEU A 51 2.69 6.24 1.37
N ALA A 52 2.53 5.87 0.10
CA ALA A 52 1.72 4.73 -0.30
C ALA A 52 2.26 3.40 0.27
N VAL A 53 3.58 3.24 0.34
CA VAL A 53 4.22 2.07 0.99
C VAL A 53 3.96 2.06 2.48
N LEU A 54 4.09 3.20 3.17
CA LEU A 54 3.81 3.31 4.60
C LEU A 54 2.34 3.03 4.93
N ASP A 55 1.41 3.54 4.14
CA ASP A 55 -0.02 3.28 4.31
C ASP A 55 -0.34 1.79 4.10
N SER A 56 0.28 1.14 3.10
CA SER A 56 0.10 -0.31 2.91
C SER A 56 0.69 -1.13 4.06
N MET A 57 1.84 -0.74 4.61
CA MET A 57 2.41 -1.39 5.81
C MET A 57 1.52 -1.22 7.04
N ARG A 58 0.92 -0.04 7.23
CA ARG A 58 -0.01 0.22 8.32
C ARG A 58 -1.27 -0.63 8.21
N LEU A 59 -1.87 -0.70 7.02
CA LEU A 59 -3.03 -1.57 6.75
C LEU A 59 -2.72 -3.05 6.99
N MET A 60 -1.50 -3.49 6.65
CA MET A 60 -1.04 -4.84 6.99
C MET A 60 -1.01 -5.05 8.51
N GLN A 61 -0.44 -4.12 9.25
CA GLN A 61 -0.32 -4.21 10.70
C GLN A 61 -1.68 -4.20 11.39
N ASP A 62 -2.61 -3.34 10.96
CA ASP A 62 -3.97 -3.27 11.50
C ASP A 62 -4.81 -4.51 11.18
N SER A 63 -4.44 -5.28 10.16
CA SER A 63 -5.13 -6.51 9.74
C SER A 63 -4.62 -7.77 10.45
N VAL A 64 -3.55 -7.67 11.25
CA VAL A 64 -2.95 -8.79 11.98
C VAL A 64 -3.37 -8.75 13.44
N VAL A 65 -3.99 -9.82 13.92
CA VAL A 65 -4.39 -9.98 15.32
C VAL A 65 -3.57 -11.09 15.96
N GLU A 66 -2.95 -10.80 17.10
CA GLU A 66 -2.19 -11.79 17.87
C GLU A 66 -3.09 -12.81 18.58
N SER A 67 -2.63 -14.04 18.64
CA SER A 67 -3.38 -15.18 19.16
C SER A 67 -3.36 -15.33 20.69
N ARG A 68 -3.48 -14.24 21.45
CA ARG A 68 -3.36 -14.29 22.93
C ARG A 68 -4.38 -15.21 23.61
N ASP A 69 -5.58 -15.34 23.05
CA ASP A 69 -6.71 -16.06 23.65
C ASP A 69 -7.04 -17.40 22.97
N LEU A 70 -6.09 -17.99 22.25
CA LEU A 70 -6.29 -19.32 21.65
C LEU A 70 -6.34 -20.41 22.72
N ALA A 71 -7.26 -21.36 22.55
CA ALA A 71 -7.28 -22.58 23.33
C ALA A 71 -6.04 -23.45 23.01
N ASP A 72 -5.45 -24.07 24.03
CA ASP A 72 -4.20 -24.82 23.89
C ASP A 72 -4.31 -25.95 22.86
N ALA A 73 -5.48 -26.61 22.77
CA ALA A 73 -5.74 -27.61 21.74
C ALA A 73 -5.67 -27.06 20.31
N SER A 74 -6.10 -25.83 20.09
CA SER A 74 -6.01 -25.18 18.78
C SER A 74 -4.58 -24.75 18.44
N ARG A 75 -3.81 -24.27 19.42
CA ARG A 75 -2.39 -23.97 19.21
C ARG A 75 -1.59 -25.17 18.73
N LEU A 76 -1.86 -26.35 19.29
CA LEU A 76 -1.20 -27.62 18.92
C LEU A 76 -1.64 -28.12 17.52
N SER A 77 -2.85 -27.78 17.10
CA SER A 77 -3.39 -28.23 15.79
C SER A 77 -3.00 -27.30 14.63
N LEU A 78 -2.61 -26.06 14.90
CA LEU A 78 -2.20 -25.10 13.88
C LEU A 78 -0.73 -25.32 13.52
N THR A 79 -0.47 -25.69 12.27
CA THR A 79 0.86 -26.03 11.77
C THR A 79 1.64 -24.83 11.24
N SER A 80 0.93 -23.77 10.83
CA SER A 80 1.52 -22.56 10.26
C SER A 80 1.37 -21.36 11.18
N ARG A 81 2.21 -20.37 10.97
CA ARG A 81 2.24 -19.15 11.77
C ARG A 81 1.05 -18.23 11.50
N TYR A 82 0.68 -18.07 10.25
CA TYR A 82 -0.38 -17.16 9.84
C TYR A 82 -1.56 -17.90 9.23
N TYR A 83 -2.76 -17.44 9.55
CA TYR A 83 -4.02 -17.91 8.96
C TYR A 83 -4.88 -16.71 8.59
N VAL A 84 -5.54 -16.77 7.44
CA VAL A 84 -6.56 -15.78 7.07
C VAL A 84 -7.88 -16.21 7.71
N VAL A 85 -8.38 -15.45 8.64
CA VAL A 85 -9.66 -15.73 9.33
C VAL A 85 -10.79 -15.08 8.55
N ILE A 86 -11.77 -15.91 8.19
CA ILE A 86 -12.95 -15.50 7.41
C ILE A 86 -14.23 -15.40 8.22
N GLY A 87 -14.19 -15.76 9.50
CA GLY A 87 -15.32 -15.61 10.41
C GLY A 87 -15.03 -16.20 11.78
N ALA A 88 -15.71 -15.70 12.80
CA ALA A 88 -15.66 -16.20 14.16
C ALA A 88 -17.10 -16.33 14.71
N PHE A 89 -17.41 -17.47 15.28
CA PHE A 89 -18.77 -17.87 15.66
C PHE A 89 -18.82 -18.33 17.13
N GLY A 90 -19.85 -17.91 17.84
CA GLY A 90 -20.10 -18.36 19.21
C GLY A 90 -20.63 -19.81 19.28
N LYS A 91 -21.13 -20.37 18.16
CA LYS A 91 -21.57 -21.77 18.06
C LYS A 91 -20.66 -22.53 17.10
N ALA A 92 -20.04 -23.61 17.58
CA ALA A 92 -19.13 -24.44 16.76
C ALA A 92 -19.78 -24.98 15.48
N SER A 93 -21.06 -25.36 15.54
CA SER A 93 -21.80 -25.84 14.37
C SER A 93 -21.94 -24.82 13.24
N ASN A 94 -21.95 -23.53 13.56
CA ASN A 94 -21.96 -22.48 12.54
C ASN A 94 -20.57 -22.33 11.90
N ALA A 95 -19.51 -22.44 12.70
CA ALA A 95 -18.13 -22.44 12.20
C ALA A 95 -17.88 -23.65 11.27
N GLU A 96 -18.35 -24.84 11.65
CA GLU A 96 -18.22 -26.05 10.84
C GLU A 96 -18.95 -25.93 9.48
N ARG A 97 -20.17 -25.39 9.48
CA ARG A 97 -20.90 -25.13 8.21
C ARG A 97 -20.18 -24.12 7.34
N PHE A 98 -19.66 -23.06 7.94
CA PHE A 98 -18.94 -22.03 7.20
C PHE A 98 -17.58 -22.54 6.68
N ALA A 99 -16.90 -23.38 7.44
CA ALA A 99 -15.71 -24.08 7.01
C ALA A 99 -15.99 -24.98 5.78
N ALA A 100 -17.07 -25.79 5.83
CA ALA A 100 -17.48 -26.62 4.69
C ALA A 100 -17.82 -25.78 3.44
N GLN A 101 -18.40 -24.59 3.61
CA GLN A 101 -18.66 -23.67 2.51
C GLN A 101 -17.35 -23.12 1.91
N ALA A 102 -16.37 -22.77 2.74
CA ALA A 102 -15.05 -22.34 2.28
C ALA A 102 -14.32 -23.47 1.53
N GLU A 103 -14.37 -24.69 2.04
CA GLU A 103 -13.81 -25.88 1.39
C GLU A 103 -14.45 -26.15 0.03
N SER A 104 -15.77 -26.00 -0.09
CA SER A 104 -16.47 -26.13 -1.38
C SER A 104 -16.07 -25.05 -2.38
N SER A 105 -15.57 -23.89 -1.89
CA SER A 105 -15.03 -22.81 -2.70
C SER A 105 -13.53 -22.99 -3.01
N GLY A 106 -12.91 -24.12 -2.60
CA GLY A 106 -11.52 -24.46 -2.87
C GLY A 106 -10.51 -23.95 -1.83
N TYR A 107 -10.98 -23.47 -0.67
CA TYR A 107 -10.12 -23.03 0.43
C TYR A 107 -10.12 -24.06 1.57
N PRO A 108 -9.03 -24.82 1.78
CA PRO A 108 -8.91 -25.70 2.94
C PRO A 108 -9.09 -24.92 4.24
N ALA A 109 -10.04 -25.32 5.06
CA ALA A 109 -10.41 -24.60 6.27
C ALA A 109 -9.91 -25.30 7.54
N SER A 110 -9.48 -24.52 8.51
CA SER A 110 -9.09 -24.95 9.86
C SER A 110 -9.97 -24.29 10.90
N LEU A 111 -10.49 -25.09 11.84
CA LEU A 111 -11.28 -24.57 12.96
C LEU A 111 -10.34 -24.16 14.11
N ILE A 112 -10.43 -22.91 14.52
CA ILE A 112 -9.57 -22.28 15.51
C ILE A 112 -10.44 -21.94 16.74
N ARG A 113 -10.23 -22.63 17.84
CA ARG A 113 -11.01 -22.43 19.08
C ARG A 113 -10.30 -21.46 20.01
N TYR A 114 -11.06 -20.51 20.52
CA TYR A 114 -10.63 -19.55 21.53
C TYR A 114 -11.08 -19.95 22.93
N ARG A 115 -10.36 -19.47 23.95
CA ARG A 115 -10.69 -19.72 25.37
C ARG A 115 -12.03 -19.12 25.78
N ASN A 116 -12.47 -18.07 25.12
CA ASN A 116 -13.77 -17.43 25.34
C ASN A 116 -14.97 -18.18 24.72
N GLY A 117 -14.74 -19.37 24.15
CA GLY A 117 -15.79 -20.20 23.56
C GLY A 117 -16.10 -19.91 22.09
N PHE A 118 -15.51 -18.89 21.49
CA PHE A 118 -15.65 -18.64 20.05
C PHE A 118 -14.84 -19.65 19.23
N THR A 119 -15.34 -19.96 18.05
CA THR A 119 -14.63 -20.77 17.05
C THR A 119 -14.50 -19.96 15.77
N ALA A 120 -13.29 -19.68 15.35
CA ALA A 120 -12.99 -19.03 14.09
C ALA A 120 -12.70 -20.05 12.99
N VAL A 121 -12.90 -19.61 11.74
CA VAL A 121 -12.56 -20.38 10.54
C VAL A 121 -11.36 -19.72 9.89
N GLY A 122 -10.22 -20.40 9.92
CA GLY A 122 -8.96 -19.97 9.29
C GLY A 122 -8.72 -20.73 8.00
N ILE A 123 -8.27 -20.03 6.98
CA ILE A 123 -7.89 -20.57 5.66
C ILE A 123 -6.51 -20.08 5.27
N CYS A 124 -5.96 -20.57 4.17
CA CYS A 124 -4.69 -20.14 3.61
C CYS A 124 -3.54 -20.11 4.64
N PRO A 125 -3.18 -21.25 5.24
CA PRO A 125 -2.05 -21.33 6.17
C PRO A 125 -0.77 -20.87 5.48
N SER A 126 0.03 -20.02 6.15
CA SER A 126 1.31 -19.52 5.63
C SER A 126 2.27 -19.18 6.78
N ASP A 127 3.56 -19.32 6.53
CA ASP A 127 4.60 -18.89 7.47
C ASP A 127 5.16 -17.50 7.12
N SER A 128 4.69 -16.93 6.00
CA SER A 128 5.07 -15.59 5.53
C SER A 128 3.90 -14.61 5.69
N ILE A 129 4.15 -13.50 6.37
CA ILE A 129 3.16 -12.42 6.53
C ILE A 129 2.75 -11.82 5.17
N SER A 130 3.70 -11.71 4.23
CA SER A 130 3.42 -11.17 2.90
C SER A 130 2.51 -12.07 2.08
N GLU A 131 2.65 -13.39 2.22
CA GLU A 131 1.75 -14.37 1.58
C GLU A 131 0.37 -14.35 2.22
N ALA A 132 0.31 -14.35 3.56
CA ALA A 132 -0.94 -14.26 4.29
C ALA A 132 -1.73 -12.99 3.91
N TYR A 133 -1.04 -11.86 3.79
CA TYR A 133 -1.66 -10.61 3.36
C TYR A 133 -2.20 -10.68 1.93
N ARG A 134 -1.42 -11.25 0.99
CA ARG A 134 -1.85 -11.44 -0.40
C ARG A 134 -3.09 -12.33 -0.47
N SER A 135 -3.09 -13.45 0.26
CA SER A 135 -4.23 -14.36 0.36
C SER A 135 -5.46 -13.69 0.96
N MET A 136 -5.28 -12.88 2.01
CA MET A 136 -6.36 -12.10 2.62
C MET A 136 -6.99 -11.14 1.61
N MET A 137 -6.18 -10.41 0.83
CA MET A 137 -6.68 -9.51 -0.20
C MET A 137 -7.46 -10.27 -1.28
N GLN A 138 -6.95 -11.41 -1.74
CA GLN A 138 -7.67 -12.26 -2.71
C GLN A 138 -9.02 -12.74 -2.16
N VAL A 139 -9.09 -13.11 -0.89
CA VAL A 139 -10.33 -13.54 -0.22
C VAL A 139 -11.34 -12.39 -0.13
N ARG A 140 -10.88 -11.19 0.21
CA ARG A 140 -11.71 -9.98 0.24
C ARG A 140 -12.25 -9.64 -1.16
N ASP A 141 -11.40 -9.67 -2.17
CA ASP A 141 -11.74 -9.34 -3.56
C ASP A 141 -12.67 -10.39 -4.19
N SER A 142 -12.57 -11.66 -3.78
CA SER A 142 -13.49 -12.73 -4.22
C SER A 142 -14.91 -12.58 -3.67
N GLY A 143 -15.12 -11.70 -2.68
CA GLY A 143 -16.39 -11.51 -2.01
C GLY A 143 -16.77 -12.60 -1.00
N LEU A 144 -15.87 -13.55 -0.72
CA LEU A 144 -16.10 -14.60 0.27
C LEU A 144 -16.22 -14.03 1.69
N CYS A 145 -15.32 -13.12 2.04
CA CYS A 145 -15.36 -12.38 3.31
C CYS A 145 -14.66 -11.02 3.17
N PRO A 146 -15.40 -9.91 3.06
CA PRO A 146 -14.82 -8.57 3.00
C PRO A 146 -14.04 -8.17 4.25
N ASP A 147 -14.44 -8.70 5.41
CA ASP A 147 -13.86 -8.41 6.73
C ASP A 147 -12.80 -9.44 7.17
N ALA A 148 -12.23 -10.21 6.23
CA ALA A 148 -11.18 -11.17 6.54
C ALA A 148 -9.98 -10.48 7.19
N TRP A 149 -9.35 -11.13 8.17
CA TRP A 149 -8.18 -10.63 8.89
C TRP A 149 -7.14 -11.74 9.08
N ILE A 150 -5.93 -11.40 9.50
CA ILE A 150 -4.84 -12.35 9.68
C ILE A 150 -4.66 -12.65 11.15
N LEU A 151 -4.65 -13.95 11.50
CA LEU A 151 -4.26 -14.45 12.80
C LEU A 151 -2.76 -14.74 12.79
N ASP A 152 -2.02 -14.19 13.76
CA ASP A 152 -0.62 -14.54 14.04
C ASP A 152 -0.61 -15.56 15.20
N ASN A 153 -0.34 -16.80 14.88
CA ASN A 153 -0.23 -17.92 15.84
C ASN A 153 1.19 -18.00 16.40
N ARG A 154 1.66 -16.93 17.04
CA ARG A 154 2.91 -16.99 17.80
C ARG A 154 2.73 -17.75 19.10
N PRO A 155 3.69 -18.60 19.47
CA PRO A 155 3.69 -19.29 20.76
C PRO A 155 3.84 -18.32 21.93
#